data_ad657839119f2923e28f9136a7dec2cc
#
_entry.id   ad657839119f2923e28f9136a7dec2cc
#
_cell.length_a   1.000
_cell.length_b   1.000
_cell.length_c   1.000
_cell.angle_alpha   90.00
_cell.angle_beta   90.00
_cell.angle_gamma   90.00
#
_symmetry.space_group_name_H-M   'P 1'
#
loop_
_entity.id
_entity.type
_entity.pdbx_description
1 polymer ?
#
loop_
_entity_poly.entity_id
_entity_poly.type
_entity_poly.pdbx_seq_one_letter_code
_entity_poly.pdbx_strand_id
1 'polypeptide(L)'
;MTFTDTHRRIVLAVSGLASWASIAFAYYYLEKTLSLTPCNLCMMQRLAFALIGFFFLLDAIFWPQQLVARYLMRLFKYLSVFFGIGLAARHLYIQSLPPDQVPACGFDFYTMMDRAPNVFKGLIEAMHGDGDCAIPDTFLGLRIPVWSMILFIGLLVICVVCERAKRQRD
;
A
#
# COMPACT_ATOMS: atom_id res chain seq x y z
N MET A 1 -6.92 27.74 -10.04
CA MET A 1 -5.71 27.72 -9.17
C MET A 1 -4.60 27.05 -9.96
N THR A 2 -3.61 27.79 -10.39
CA THR A 2 -2.43 27.24 -11.07
C THR A 2 -1.62 26.47 -10.03
N PHE A 3 -1.62 25.17 -10.14
CA PHE A 3 -0.77 24.30 -9.34
C PHE A 3 0.68 24.60 -9.71
N THR A 4 1.40 25.33 -8.89
CA THR A 4 2.82 25.60 -9.12
C THR A 4 3.60 24.30 -8.94
N ASP A 5 4.73 24.13 -9.61
CA ASP A 5 5.58 22.93 -9.47
C ASP A 5 5.97 22.68 -7.99
N THR A 6 6.10 23.76 -7.23
CA THR A 6 6.34 23.70 -5.78
C THR A 6 5.19 23.03 -5.04
N HIS A 7 3.93 23.39 -5.33
CA HIS A 7 2.78 22.76 -4.67
C HIS A 7 2.68 21.27 -5.00
N ARG A 8 2.92 20.88 -6.26
CA ARG A 8 2.95 19.47 -6.64
C ARG A 8 4.02 18.69 -5.86
N ARG A 9 5.24 19.24 -5.76
CA ARG A 9 6.32 18.61 -4.98
C ARG A 9 5.96 18.47 -3.51
N ILE A 10 5.35 19.50 -2.90
CA ILE A 10 4.90 19.44 -1.51
C ILE A 10 3.82 18.38 -1.34
N VAL A 11 2.82 18.31 -2.22
CA VAL A 11 1.75 17.30 -2.15
C VAL A 11 2.32 15.89 -2.25
N LEU A 12 3.24 15.64 -3.18
CA LEU A 12 3.89 14.33 -3.30
C LEU A 12 4.73 13.99 -2.07
N ALA A 13 5.51 14.94 -1.55
CA ALA A 13 6.31 14.73 -0.35
C ALA A 13 5.45 14.42 0.88
N VAL A 14 4.38 15.20 1.11
CA VAL A 14 3.45 14.99 2.21
C VAL A 14 2.75 13.63 2.08
N SER A 15 2.30 13.27 0.87
CA SER A 15 1.64 11.97 0.64
C SER A 15 2.59 10.80 0.81
N GLY A 16 3.86 10.95 0.41
CA GLY A 16 4.90 9.95 0.63
C GLY A 16 5.19 9.74 2.10
N LEU A 17 5.34 10.84 2.86
CA LEU A 17 5.52 10.78 4.32
C LEU A 17 4.29 10.21 5.03
N ALA A 18 3.07 10.58 4.60
CA ALA A 18 1.84 10.04 5.14
C ALA A 18 1.72 8.52 4.92
N SER A 19 2.20 8.01 3.78
CA SER A 19 2.26 6.57 3.51
C SER A 19 3.18 5.84 4.51
N TRP A 20 4.34 6.40 4.83
CA TRP A 20 5.24 5.84 5.85
C TRP A 20 4.70 6.01 7.27
N ALA A 21 4.05 7.14 7.55
CA ALA A 21 3.37 7.35 8.83
C ALA A 21 2.23 6.34 9.06
N SER A 22 1.53 5.90 8.00
CA SER A 22 0.51 4.84 8.08
C SER A 22 1.12 3.50 8.50
N ILE A 23 2.33 3.17 8.06
CA ILE A 23 3.07 1.97 8.51
C ILE A 23 3.44 2.09 9.97
N ALA A 24 4.00 3.24 10.38
CA ALA A 24 4.36 3.50 11.77
C ALA A 24 3.12 3.44 12.69
N PHE A 25 2.00 4.03 12.27
CA PHE A 25 0.72 3.94 12.98
C PHE A 25 0.25 2.50 13.14
N ALA A 26 0.29 1.70 12.06
CA ALA A 26 -0.10 0.30 12.11
C ALA A 26 0.78 -0.50 13.08
N TYR A 27 2.09 -0.26 13.10
CA TYR A 27 3.01 -0.95 14.00
C TYR A 27 2.83 -0.51 15.46
N TYR A 28 2.92 0.80 15.74
CA TYR A 28 2.91 1.28 17.13
C TYR A 28 1.52 1.26 17.76
N TYR A 29 0.48 1.60 17.01
CA TYR A 29 -0.86 1.70 17.56
C TYR A 29 -1.64 0.38 17.42
N LEU A 30 -1.76 -0.18 16.22
CA LEU A 30 -2.56 -1.39 16.03
C LEU A 30 -1.91 -2.63 16.66
N GLU A 31 -0.60 -2.84 16.46
CA GLU A 31 0.06 -4.03 17.00
C GLU A 31 0.47 -3.87 18.46
N LYS A 32 1.18 -2.78 18.81
CA LYS A 32 1.73 -2.65 20.15
C LYS A 32 0.70 -2.20 21.18
N THR A 33 -0.24 -1.32 20.82
CA THR A 33 -1.23 -0.78 21.77
C THR A 33 -2.50 -1.62 21.77
N LEU A 34 -3.04 -2.00 20.61
CA LEU A 34 -4.26 -2.80 20.50
C LEU A 34 -3.98 -4.32 20.44
N SER A 35 -2.70 -4.74 20.43
CA SER A 35 -2.28 -6.14 20.39
C SER A 35 -2.87 -6.94 19.22
N LEU A 36 -3.14 -6.29 18.09
CA LEU A 36 -3.64 -6.93 16.89
C LEU A 36 -2.48 -7.62 16.16
N THR A 37 -2.60 -8.90 15.88
CA THR A 37 -1.60 -9.66 15.11
C THR A 37 -1.79 -9.42 13.62
N PRO A 38 -0.78 -8.89 12.89
CA PRO A 38 -0.92 -8.64 11.46
C PRO A 38 -0.90 -9.94 10.67
N CYS A 39 -1.92 -10.17 9.86
CA CYS A 39 -1.94 -11.28 8.90
C CYS A 39 -0.98 -11.02 7.71
N ASN A 40 -0.74 -12.04 6.89
CA ASN A 40 0.15 -11.98 5.75
C ASN A 40 -0.21 -10.87 4.75
N LEU A 41 -1.49 -10.68 4.44
CA LEU A 41 -1.96 -9.59 3.55
C LEU A 41 -1.79 -8.20 4.18
N CYS A 42 -1.90 -8.07 5.50
CA CYS A 42 -1.62 -6.81 6.20
C CYS A 42 -0.15 -6.41 6.03
N MET A 43 0.78 -7.37 6.14
CA MET A 43 2.21 -7.13 5.93
C MET A 43 2.50 -6.74 4.47
N MET A 44 1.84 -7.37 3.50
CA MET A 44 1.96 -7.02 2.09
C MET A 44 1.39 -5.62 1.78
N GLN A 45 0.31 -5.20 2.42
CA GLN A 45 -0.21 -3.82 2.29
C GLN A 45 0.77 -2.79 2.85
N ARG A 46 1.49 -3.09 3.95
CA ARG A 46 2.56 -2.22 4.45
C ARG A 46 3.71 -2.10 3.46
N LEU A 47 4.10 -3.20 2.81
CA LEU A 47 5.09 -3.17 1.74
C LEU A 47 4.62 -2.26 0.59
N ALA A 48 3.35 -2.33 0.20
CA ALA A 48 2.77 -1.44 -0.81
C ALA A 48 2.85 0.04 -0.38
N PHE A 49 2.49 0.38 0.87
CA PHE A 49 2.65 1.73 1.40
C PHE A 49 4.11 2.19 1.42
N ALA A 50 5.06 1.30 1.75
CA ALA A 50 6.48 1.61 1.72
C ALA A 50 6.96 1.96 0.30
N LEU A 51 6.55 1.17 -0.70
CA LEU A 51 6.88 1.43 -2.11
C LEU A 51 6.26 2.73 -2.62
N ILE A 52 5.00 2.99 -2.31
CA ILE A 52 4.31 4.24 -2.69
C ILE A 52 5.04 5.43 -2.06
N GLY A 53 5.30 5.38 -0.75
CA GLY A 53 6.04 6.42 -0.03
C GLY A 53 7.40 6.69 -0.67
N PHE A 54 8.14 5.64 -1.00
CA PHE A 54 9.44 5.73 -1.64
C PHE A 54 9.37 6.42 -3.02
N PHE A 55 8.48 5.99 -3.91
CA PHE A 55 8.39 6.57 -5.26
C PHE A 55 7.81 7.99 -5.26
N PHE A 56 6.90 8.30 -4.33
CA PHE A 56 6.37 9.66 -4.19
C PHE A 56 7.45 10.62 -3.70
N LEU A 57 8.26 10.21 -2.72
CA LEU A 57 9.38 11.01 -2.22
C LEU A 57 10.47 11.18 -3.28
N LEU A 58 10.81 10.12 -4.02
CA LEU A 58 11.75 10.23 -5.13
C LEU A 58 11.28 11.23 -6.18
N ASP A 59 10.01 11.19 -6.60
CA ASP A 59 9.46 12.15 -7.58
C ASP A 59 9.42 13.58 -7.02
N ALA A 60 9.21 13.74 -5.72
CA ALA A 60 9.24 15.05 -5.07
C ALA A 60 10.65 15.65 -4.98
N ILE A 61 11.68 14.82 -4.71
CA ILE A 61 13.07 15.26 -4.50
C ILE A 61 13.78 15.44 -5.83
N PHE A 62 13.83 14.40 -6.65
CA PHE A 62 14.70 14.37 -7.83
C PHE A 62 14.13 15.10 -9.05
N TRP A 63 12.81 15.30 -9.13
CA TRP A 63 12.18 16.01 -10.22
C TRP A 63 12.79 15.66 -11.58
N PRO A 64 12.57 14.46 -12.12
CA PRO A 64 13.27 13.99 -13.30
C PRO A 64 13.00 14.89 -14.53
N GLN A 65 14.07 15.44 -15.07
CA GLN A 65 14.02 16.30 -16.26
C GLN A 65 13.94 15.46 -17.55
N GLN A 66 14.58 14.29 -17.53
CA GLN A 66 14.62 13.39 -18.68
C GLN A 66 13.26 12.72 -18.90
N LEU A 67 12.81 12.66 -20.14
CA LEU A 67 11.52 12.07 -20.53
C LEU A 67 11.36 10.63 -20.05
N VAL A 68 12.39 9.81 -20.27
CA VAL A 68 12.38 8.39 -19.85
C VAL A 68 12.24 8.25 -18.34
N ALA A 69 13.03 9.00 -17.57
CA ALA A 69 12.96 8.96 -16.10
C ALA A 69 11.57 9.39 -15.57
N ARG A 70 10.94 10.37 -16.22
CA ARG A 70 9.56 10.80 -15.90
C ARG A 70 8.54 9.68 -16.15
N TYR A 71 8.62 8.99 -17.28
CA TYR A 71 7.72 7.87 -17.57
C TYR A 71 7.92 6.70 -16.61
N LEU A 72 9.16 6.36 -16.29
CA LEU A 72 9.47 5.29 -15.34
C LEU A 72 8.94 5.63 -13.92
N MET A 73 9.18 6.86 -13.43
CA MET A 73 8.64 7.28 -12.13
C MET A 73 7.12 7.25 -12.10
N ARG A 74 6.46 7.69 -13.17
CA ARG A 74 5.00 7.59 -13.30
C ARG A 74 4.56 6.14 -13.26
N LEU A 75 5.18 5.28 -14.05
CA LEU A 75 4.86 3.85 -14.11
C LEU A 75 4.97 3.19 -12.74
N PHE A 76 6.09 3.38 -12.04
CA PHE A 76 6.31 2.78 -10.72
C PHE A 76 5.34 3.31 -9.65
N LYS A 77 5.00 4.59 -9.66
CA LYS A 77 3.97 5.15 -8.78
C LYS A 77 2.61 4.45 -8.99
N TYR A 78 2.15 4.38 -10.24
CA TYR A 78 0.87 3.72 -10.54
C TYR A 78 0.90 2.22 -10.23
N LEU A 79 1.97 1.52 -10.59
CA LEU A 79 2.12 0.09 -10.27
C LEU A 79 2.04 -0.15 -8.75
N SER A 80 2.73 0.67 -7.94
CA SER A 80 2.70 0.54 -6.49
C SER A 80 1.31 0.78 -5.90
N VAL A 81 0.58 1.80 -6.40
CA VAL A 81 -0.77 2.11 -5.94
C VAL A 81 -1.76 1.01 -6.35
N PHE A 82 -1.73 0.56 -7.60
CA PHE A 82 -2.61 -0.53 -8.06
C PHE A 82 -2.29 -1.85 -7.36
N PHE A 83 -1.03 -2.12 -7.07
CA PHE A 83 -0.62 -3.26 -6.26
C PHE A 83 -1.27 -3.19 -4.86
N GLY A 84 -1.21 -2.04 -4.18
CA GLY A 84 -1.86 -1.84 -2.88
C GLY A 84 -3.38 -2.02 -2.94
N ILE A 85 -4.05 -1.47 -3.97
CA ILE A 85 -5.49 -1.65 -4.19
C ILE A 85 -5.83 -3.13 -4.38
N GLY A 86 -5.06 -3.85 -5.20
CA GLY A 86 -5.25 -5.28 -5.43
C GLY A 86 -5.13 -6.10 -4.15
N LEU A 87 -4.12 -5.82 -3.32
CA LEU A 87 -3.95 -6.49 -2.01
C LEU A 87 -5.11 -6.20 -1.05
N ALA A 88 -5.56 -4.94 -0.97
CA ALA A 88 -6.69 -4.57 -0.13
C ALA A 88 -7.99 -5.21 -0.62
N ALA A 89 -8.22 -5.25 -1.93
CA ALA A 89 -9.38 -5.93 -2.53
C ALA A 89 -9.33 -7.44 -2.26
N ARG A 90 -8.16 -8.09 -2.41
CA ARG A 90 -7.98 -9.51 -2.08
C ARG A 90 -8.29 -9.80 -0.61
N HIS A 91 -7.83 -8.92 0.29
CA HIS A 91 -8.07 -9.06 1.72
C HIS A 91 -9.56 -8.95 2.04
N LEU A 92 -10.26 -7.95 1.51
CA LEU A 92 -11.71 -7.80 1.66
C LEU A 92 -12.48 -8.99 1.08
N TYR A 93 -12.02 -9.54 -0.05
CA TYR A 93 -12.60 -10.73 -0.64
C TYR A 93 -12.51 -11.93 0.31
N ILE A 94 -11.33 -12.21 0.90
CA ILE A 94 -11.15 -13.31 1.85
C ILE A 94 -12.07 -13.13 3.07
N GLN A 95 -12.18 -11.90 3.59
CA GLN A 95 -13.10 -11.59 4.71
C GLN A 95 -14.59 -11.69 4.36
N SER A 96 -14.94 -11.78 3.09
CA SER A 96 -16.34 -11.97 2.62
C SER A 96 -16.69 -13.42 2.34
N LEU A 97 -15.72 -14.34 2.38
CA LEU A 97 -15.96 -15.76 2.11
C LEU A 97 -16.75 -16.42 3.25
N PRO A 98 -17.63 -17.37 2.93
CA PRO A 98 -18.28 -18.20 3.92
C PRO A 98 -17.24 -19.12 4.60
N PRO A 99 -17.46 -19.56 5.87
CA PRO A 99 -16.47 -20.28 6.66
C PRO A 99 -15.89 -21.55 6.03
N ASP A 100 -16.68 -22.21 5.17
CA ASP A 100 -16.30 -23.42 4.45
C ASP A 100 -15.37 -23.19 3.26
N GLN A 101 -15.23 -21.91 2.81
CA GLN A 101 -14.40 -21.53 1.68
C GLN A 101 -13.17 -20.71 2.09
N VAL A 102 -13.01 -20.43 3.37
CA VAL A 102 -11.85 -19.72 3.89
C VAL A 102 -10.59 -20.60 3.71
N PRO A 103 -9.48 -20.06 3.20
CA PRO A 103 -8.22 -20.78 3.12
C PRO A 103 -7.80 -21.36 4.49
N ALA A 104 -7.02 -22.42 4.51
CA ALA A 104 -6.43 -22.94 5.75
C ALA A 104 -5.54 -21.86 6.40
N CYS A 105 -5.48 -21.87 7.75
CA CYS A 105 -4.52 -21.03 8.46
C CYS A 105 -3.10 -21.39 8.04
N GLY A 106 -2.29 -20.37 7.76
CA GLY A 106 -0.92 -20.50 7.32
C GLY A 106 0.09 -20.24 8.43
N PHE A 107 1.34 -20.09 8.03
CA PHE A 107 2.39 -19.59 8.93
C PHE A 107 2.33 -18.07 8.98
N ASP A 108 2.76 -17.50 10.11
CA ASP A 108 3.00 -16.06 10.19
C ASP A 108 4.02 -15.61 9.13
N PHE A 109 3.96 -14.33 8.76
CA PHE A 109 4.74 -13.77 7.66
C PHE A 109 6.24 -14.07 7.76
N TYR A 110 6.83 -13.94 8.93
CA TYR A 110 8.26 -14.17 9.15
C TYR A 110 8.64 -15.64 8.99
N THR A 111 7.88 -16.55 9.60
CA THR A 111 8.10 -18.00 9.45
C THR A 111 7.91 -18.46 8.01
N MET A 112 6.95 -17.87 7.29
CA MET A 112 6.76 -18.15 5.87
C MET A 112 7.95 -17.68 5.03
N MET A 113 8.50 -16.49 5.30
CA MET A 113 9.69 -15.98 4.61
C MET A 113 10.92 -16.86 4.87
N ASP A 114 11.12 -17.34 6.11
CA ASP A 114 12.25 -18.21 6.47
C ASP A 114 12.17 -19.60 5.79
N ARG A 115 10.96 -20.13 5.61
CA ARG A 115 10.74 -21.43 4.97
C ARG A 115 10.71 -21.38 3.45
N ALA A 116 10.48 -20.22 2.88
CA ALA A 116 10.43 -20.07 1.44
C ALA A 116 11.80 -20.32 0.80
N PRO A 117 11.88 -21.03 -0.33
CA PRO A 117 13.15 -21.30 -1.03
C PRO A 117 13.84 -20.02 -1.54
N ASN A 118 13.10 -18.94 -1.71
CA ASN A 118 13.59 -17.60 -1.98
C ASN A 118 12.54 -16.56 -1.59
N VAL A 119 12.98 -15.31 -1.36
CA VAL A 119 12.14 -14.20 -0.93
C VAL A 119 10.98 -13.95 -1.89
N PHE A 120 11.19 -14.10 -3.19
CA PHE A 120 10.16 -13.85 -4.20
C PHE A 120 9.00 -14.85 -4.08
N LYS A 121 9.30 -16.13 -3.85
CA LYS A 121 8.27 -17.15 -3.64
C LYS A 121 7.50 -16.92 -2.35
N GLY A 122 8.18 -16.54 -1.25
CA GLY A 122 7.53 -16.17 0.00
C GLY A 122 6.58 -14.97 -0.16
N LEU A 123 6.99 -13.94 -0.91
CA LEU A 123 6.12 -12.79 -1.19
C LEU A 123 4.88 -13.18 -2.02
N ILE A 124 5.02 -14.03 -3.02
CA ILE A 124 3.88 -14.53 -3.81
C ILE A 124 2.91 -15.31 -2.92
N GLU A 125 3.43 -16.16 -2.03
CA GLU A 125 2.61 -16.93 -1.09
C GLU A 125 1.87 -16.01 -0.10
N ALA A 126 2.55 -14.99 0.44
CA ALA A 126 1.93 -13.98 1.30
C ALA A 126 0.80 -13.19 0.60
N MET A 127 0.90 -12.98 -0.73
CA MET A 127 -0.16 -12.31 -1.51
C MET A 127 -1.42 -13.15 -1.68
N HIS A 128 -1.32 -14.48 -1.58
CA HIS A 128 -2.51 -15.34 -1.63
C HIS A 128 -3.39 -15.16 -0.39
N GLY A 129 -2.78 -14.84 0.76
CA GLY A 129 -3.46 -14.76 2.04
C GLY A 129 -3.87 -16.15 2.57
N ASP A 130 -4.13 -16.23 3.84
CA ASP A 130 -4.49 -17.43 4.59
C ASP A 130 -5.74 -17.23 5.44
N GLY A 131 -6.10 -18.22 6.26
CA GLY A 131 -7.28 -18.18 7.12
C GLY A 131 -7.22 -17.07 8.17
N ASP A 132 -6.06 -16.66 8.61
CA ASP A 132 -5.89 -15.56 9.58
C ASP A 132 -6.32 -14.21 8.95
N CYS A 133 -6.20 -14.08 7.61
CA CYS A 133 -6.69 -12.90 6.89
C CYS A 133 -8.23 -12.81 6.86
N ALA A 134 -8.97 -13.89 7.15
CA ALA A 134 -10.43 -13.89 7.18
C ALA A 134 -11.00 -13.30 8.47
N ILE A 135 -10.21 -13.23 9.55
CA ILE A 135 -10.64 -12.66 10.83
C ILE A 135 -10.81 -11.14 10.68
N PRO A 136 -12.02 -10.59 10.88
CA PRO A 136 -12.27 -9.17 10.65
C PRO A 136 -11.84 -8.32 11.85
N ASP A 137 -10.59 -7.89 11.88
CA ASP A 137 -10.15 -6.86 12.81
C ASP A 137 -10.75 -5.50 12.42
N THR A 138 -11.37 -4.83 13.39
CA THR A 138 -12.04 -3.54 13.17
C THR A 138 -11.34 -2.41 13.92
N PHE A 139 -11.25 -1.27 13.27
CA PHE A 139 -10.77 -0.02 13.84
C PHE A 139 -11.76 1.10 13.50
N LEU A 140 -12.25 1.82 14.53
CA LEU A 140 -13.29 2.85 14.41
C LEU A 140 -14.54 2.38 13.62
N GLY A 141 -14.98 1.15 13.85
CA GLY A 141 -16.18 0.58 13.24
C GLY A 141 -16.01 0.09 11.79
N LEU A 142 -14.84 0.23 11.19
CA LEU A 142 -14.52 -0.30 9.86
C LEU A 142 -13.44 -1.35 9.95
N ARG A 143 -13.48 -2.34 9.05
CA ARG A 143 -12.43 -3.35 8.92
C ARG A 143 -11.12 -2.69 8.47
N ILE A 144 -9.99 -3.12 9.00
CA ILE A 144 -8.67 -2.54 8.68
C ILE A 144 -8.39 -2.49 7.16
N PRO A 145 -8.69 -3.53 6.34
CA PRO A 145 -8.49 -3.45 4.89
C PRO A 145 -9.35 -2.39 4.19
N VAL A 146 -10.50 -1.98 4.76
CA VAL A 146 -11.31 -0.88 4.22
C VAL A 146 -10.56 0.45 4.36
N TRP A 147 -9.93 0.69 5.52
CA TRP A 147 -9.08 1.87 5.71
C TRP A 147 -7.92 1.91 4.72
N SER A 148 -7.23 0.78 4.54
CA SER A 148 -6.15 0.66 3.54
C SER A 148 -6.66 0.95 2.13
N MET A 149 -7.84 0.45 1.75
CA MET A 149 -8.45 0.70 0.45
C MET A 149 -8.75 2.18 0.24
N ILE A 150 -9.33 2.87 1.23
CA ILE A 150 -9.62 4.31 1.18
C ILE A 150 -8.32 5.10 0.99
N LEU A 151 -7.27 4.76 1.74
CA LEU A 151 -5.97 5.42 1.61
C LEU A 151 -5.34 5.19 0.23
N PHE A 152 -5.35 3.97 -0.31
CA PHE A 152 -4.82 3.70 -1.65
C PHE A 152 -5.59 4.43 -2.75
N ILE A 153 -6.93 4.50 -2.65
CA ILE A 153 -7.75 5.29 -3.59
C ILE A 153 -7.42 6.78 -3.48
N GLY A 154 -7.25 7.30 -2.27
CA GLY A 154 -6.81 8.68 -2.05
C GLY A 154 -5.46 8.97 -2.69
N LEU A 155 -4.48 8.07 -2.54
CA LEU A 155 -3.17 8.18 -3.17
C LEU A 155 -3.25 8.09 -4.71
N LEU A 156 -4.15 7.26 -5.25
CA LEU A 156 -4.42 7.20 -6.69
C LEU A 156 -4.94 8.55 -7.21
N VAL A 157 -5.92 9.14 -6.51
CA VAL A 157 -6.46 10.46 -6.88
C VAL A 157 -5.38 11.52 -6.87
N ILE A 158 -4.53 11.56 -5.83
CA ILE A 158 -3.39 12.48 -5.74
C ILE A 158 -2.44 12.27 -6.93
N CYS A 159 -2.13 11.01 -7.27
CA CYS A 159 -1.28 10.69 -8.40
C CYS A 159 -1.85 11.25 -9.71
N VAL A 160 -3.14 11.03 -9.98
CA VAL A 160 -3.83 11.51 -11.18
C VAL A 160 -3.88 13.04 -11.24
N VAL A 161 -4.23 13.70 -10.14
CA VAL A 161 -4.32 15.16 -10.06
C VAL A 161 -2.96 15.81 -10.31
N CYS A 162 -1.91 15.31 -9.66
CA CYS A 162 -0.55 15.80 -9.83
C CYS A 162 -0.02 15.61 -11.26
N GLU A 163 -0.39 14.55 -11.95
CA GLU A 163 0.02 14.28 -13.33
C GLU A 163 -0.75 15.16 -14.35
N ARG A 164 -2.06 15.35 -14.13
CA ARG A 164 -2.87 16.24 -14.98
C ARG A 164 -2.44 17.70 -14.88
N ALA A 165 -2.14 18.16 -13.68
CA ALA A 165 -1.64 19.52 -13.45
C ALA A 165 -0.33 19.82 -14.22
N LYS A 166 0.52 18.80 -14.42
CA LYS A 166 1.74 18.91 -15.21
C LYS A 166 1.46 18.96 -16.71
N ARG A 167 0.58 18.10 -17.22
CA ARG A 167 0.28 18.02 -18.67
C ARG A 167 -0.33 19.30 -19.25
N GLN A 168 -0.98 20.10 -18.45
CA GLN A 168 -1.56 21.38 -18.89
C GLN A 168 -0.51 22.50 -19.10
N ARG A 169 0.74 22.27 -18.74
CA ARG A 169 1.83 23.25 -18.82
C ARG A 169 2.89 22.95 -19.89
N ASP A 170 3.01 21.68 -20.31
CA ASP A 170 3.86 21.25 -21.42
C ASP A 170 3.10 21.38 -22.74
#